data_8e7020cdac205e06ef1540259f193501
#
_entry.id   8e7020cdac205e06ef1540259f193501
#
_cell.length_a   1.000
_cell.length_b   1.000
_cell.length_c   1.000
_cell.angle_alpha   90.00
_cell.angle_beta   90.00
_cell.angle_gamma   90.00
#
_symmetry.space_group_name_H-M   'P 1'
#
loop_
_entity.id
_entity.type
_entity.pdbx_description
1 polymer ?
#
loop_
_entity_poly.entity_id
_entity_poly.type
_entity_poly.pdbx_seq_one_letter_code
_entity_poly.pdbx_strand_id
1 'polypeptide(L)'
;MLGVSKSEAVQFVKNAGLSRVAPGVYCSEEAWPDRLYLIQLRNRKIVFSHETALYLHGLSDRESKQPIVTVKRGYNASHLKKDNIEVHTVVEDWFEIGTTTAETSFGNIVRVYDKERCICDILREKKRMDIQVFQTAMNAYFKSRDKDIHKLMEY
;
A
#
# COMPACT_ATOMS: atom_id res chain seq x y z
N MET A 1 -2.80 -20.86 17.87
CA MET A 1 -1.45 -20.43 18.35
C MET A 1 -0.63 -21.68 18.57
N LEU A 2 0.43 -21.89 17.80
CA LEU A 2 1.40 -22.94 18.08
C LEU A 2 2.17 -22.52 19.34
N GLY A 3 2.13 -23.33 20.40
CA GLY A 3 2.74 -23.05 21.70
C GLY A 3 4.28 -23.18 21.70
N VAL A 4 4.96 -22.48 20.80
CA VAL A 4 6.42 -22.48 20.70
C VAL A 4 6.98 -21.40 21.62
N SER A 5 7.95 -21.74 22.45
CA SER A 5 8.63 -20.78 23.32
C SER A 5 9.47 -19.79 22.53
N LYS A 6 9.72 -18.60 23.11
CA LYS A 6 10.54 -17.57 22.47
C LYS A 6 11.96 -18.05 22.14
N SER A 7 12.53 -18.90 22.97
CA SER A 7 13.85 -19.52 22.80
C SER A 7 13.88 -20.48 21.60
N GLU A 8 12.86 -21.32 21.47
CA GLU A 8 12.73 -22.25 20.34
C GLU A 8 12.54 -21.51 19.01
N ALA A 9 11.73 -20.45 19.01
CA ALA A 9 11.57 -19.59 17.83
C ALA A 9 12.89 -18.93 17.41
N VAL A 10 13.68 -18.42 18.35
CA VAL A 10 15.00 -17.82 18.06
C VAL A 10 15.97 -18.88 17.50
N GLN A 11 15.99 -20.08 18.10
CA GLN A 11 16.84 -21.17 17.62
C GLN A 11 16.45 -21.62 16.21
N PHE A 12 15.16 -21.75 15.95
CA PHE A 12 14.64 -22.09 14.61
C PHE A 12 15.07 -21.04 13.56
N VAL A 13 14.89 -19.76 13.85
CA VAL A 13 15.29 -18.64 12.95
C VAL A 13 16.79 -18.73 12.62
N LYS A 14 17.63 -18.97 13.64
CA LYS A 14 19.08 -19.09 13.48
C LYS A 14 19.45 -20.32 12.65
N ASN A 15 18.85 -21.47 12.93
CA ASN A 15 19.13 -22.72 12.22
C ASN A 15 18.66 -22.69 10.77
N ALA A 16 17.55 -21.99 10.49
CA ALA A 16 16.99 -21.84 9.16
C ALA A 16 17.63 -20.69 8.33
N GLY A 17 18.67 -20.02 8.83
CA GLY A 17 19.34 -18.92 8.12
C GLY A 17 18.42 -17.74 7.81
N LEU A 18 17.40 -17.49 8.68
CA LEU A 18 16.45 -16.42 8.46
C LEU A 18 16.95 -15.10 9.04
N SER A 19 16.87 -14.03 8.27
CA SER A 19 17.15 -12.66 8.71
C SER A 19 15.86 -11.94 9.14
N ARG A 20 15.93 -11.14 10.21
CA ARG A 20 14.79 -10.38 10.69
C ARG A 20 14.60 -9.12 9.85
N VAL A 21 13.47 -9.03 9.14
CA VAL A 21 13.11 -7.88 8.27
C VAL A 21 12.14 -6.90 8.94
N ALA A 22 11.33 -7.37 9.92
CA ALA A 22 10.45 -6.54 10.75
C ALA A 22 10.19 -7.22 12.11
N PRO A 23 9.59 -6.55 13.10
CA PRO A 23 9.20 -7.18 14.36
C PRO A 23 8.30 -8.40 14.11
N GLY A 24 8.79 -9.60 14.46
CA GLY A 24 8.07 -10.87 14.26
C GLY A 24 8.05 -11.39 12.81
N VAL A 25 8.75 -10.73 11.88
CA VAL A 25 8.83 -11.14 10.47
C VAL A 25 10.27 -11.46 10.10
N TYR A 26 10.46 -12.63 9.53
CA TYR A 26 11.75 -13.16 9.13
C TYR A 26 11.69 -13.57 7.65
N CYS A 27 12.80 -13.42 6.94
CA CYS A 27 12.92 -13.74 5.53
C CYS A 27 14.18 -14.60 5.32
N SER A 28 14.14 -15.54 4.41
CA SER A 28 15.35 -16.25 3.97
C SER A 28 16.25 -15.32 3.18
N GLU A 29 17.55 -15.57 3.15
CA GLU A 29 18.52 -14.76 2.40
C GLU A 29 18.24 -14.73 0.89
N GLU A 30 17.61 -15.78 0.36
CA GLU A 30 17.26 -15.92 -1.05
C GLU A 30 15.91 -15.26 -1.41
N ALA A 31 15.08 -14.90 -0.44
CA ALA A 31 13.76 -14.33 -0.70
C ALA A 31 13.81 -12.81 -0.78
N TRP A 32 13.19 -12.27 -1.81
CA TRP A 32 12.96 -10.83 -1.93
C TRP A 32 11.87 -10.39 -0.94
N PRO A 33 12.16 -9.45 -0.03
CA PRO A 33 11.17 -8.99 0.93
C PRO A 33 10.07 -8.18 0.22
N ASP A 34 8.81 -8.49 0.52
CA ASP A 34 7.67 -7.70 0.09
C ASP A 34 7.68 -6.34 0.79
N ARG A 35 8.17 -5.32 0.10
CA ARG A 35 8.33 -3.98 0.64
C ARG A 35 7.01 -3.37 1.11
N LEU A 36 5.93 -3.49 0.32
CA LEU A 36 4.64 -2.90 0.66
C LEU A 36 4.04 -3.58 1.89
N TYR A 37 4.11 -4.90 1.95
CA TYR A 37 3.63 -5.64 3.12
C TYR A 37 4.41 -5.30 4.39
N LEU A 38 5.73 -5.18 4.32
CA LEU A 38 6.57 -4.78 5.45
C LEU A 38 6.24 -3.36 5.95
N ILE A 39 5.97 -2.43 5.03
CA ILE A 39 5.51 -1.07 5.37
C ILE A 39 4.18 -1.15 6.13
N GLN A 40 3.22 -1.94 5.64
CA GLN A 40 1.92 -2.11 6.29
C GLN A 40 2.02 -2.75 7.67
N LEU A 41 2.85 -3.77 7.83
CA LEU A 41 3.07 -4.43 9.11
C LEU A 41 3.62 -3.49 10.19
N ARG A 42 4.53 -2.60 9.81
CA ARG A 42 5.11 -1.60 10.71
C ARG A 42 4.16 -0.45 11.00
N ASN A 43 3.23 -0.19 10.08
CA ASN A 43 2.39 1.02 10.07
C ASN A 43 0.92 0.65 9.83
N ARG A 44 0.25 0.08 10.82
CA ARG A 44 -1.14 -0.41 10.69
C ARG A 44 -2.19 0.68 10.42
N LYS A 45 -1.83 1.96 10.62
CA LYS A 45 -2.73 3.12 10.46
C LYS A 45 -2.59 3.83 9.12
N ILE A 46 -1.89 3.25 8.17
CA ILE A 46 -1.77 3.78 6.81
C ILE A 46 -2.73 3.07 5.87
N VAL A 47 -3.04 3.72 4.76
CA VAL A 47 -3.72 3.14 3.59
C VAL A 47 -2.88 3.46 2.37
N PHE A 48 -2.53 2.47 1.53
CA PHE A 48 -1.87 2.74 0.26
C PHE A 48 -2.82 3.50 -0.67
N SER A 49 -2.27 4.50 -1.37
CA SER A 49 -3.06 5.45 -2.15
C SER A 49 -2.36 5.89 -3.43
N HIS A 50 -3.03 6.70 -4.25
CA HIS A 50 -2.49 7.31 -5.46
C HIS A 50 -1.81 6.27 -6.38
N GLU A 51 -0.59 6.53 -6.86
CA GLU A 51 0.12 5.66 -7.81
C GLU A 51 0.38 4.26 -7.25
N THR A 52 0.68 4.12 -5.96
CA THR A 52 0.86 2.80 -5.33
C THR A 52 -0.43 1.98 -5.35
N ALA A 53 -1.57 2.61 -5.08
CA ALA A 53 -2.86 1.94 -5.15
C ALA A 53 -3.26 1.63 -6.59
N LEU A 54 -2.98 2.51 -7.55
CA LEU A 54 -3.19 2.24 -8.98
C LEU A 54 -2.43 0.99 -9.42
N TYR A 55 -1.17 0.87 -9.01
CA TYR A 55 -0.35 -0.32 -9.30
C TYR A 55 -0.95 -1.59 -8.68
N LEU A 56 -1.31 -1.55 -7.39
CA LEU A 56 -1.93 -2.68 -6.68
C LEU A 56 -3.25 -3.14 -7.32
N HIS A 57 -3.99 -2.23 -7.95
CA HIS A 57 -5.22 -2.54 -8.67
C HIS A 57 -5.03 -2.87 -10.16
N GLY A 58 -3.79 -2.90 -10.66
CA GLY A 58 -3.49 -3.15 -12.08
C GLY A 58 -3.95 -2.02 -13.02
N LEU A 59 -4.13 -0.80 -12.47
CA LEU A 59 -4.46 0.40 -13.26
C LEU A 59 -3.20 1.14 -13.75
N SER A 60 -2.02 0.73 -13.29
CA SER A 60 -0.71 1.19 -13.72
C SER A 60 0.24 0.02 -13.87
N ASP A 61 1.03 0.00 -14.94
CA ASP A 61 2.05 -1.02 -15.18
C ASP A 61 3.35 -0.77 -14.41
N ARG A 62 3.46 0.40 -13.78
CA ARG A 62 4.66 0.81 -13.06
C ARG A 62 4.38 0.96 -11.58
N GLU A 63 5.19 0.30 -10.77
CA GLU A 63 5.25 0.60 -9.35
C GLU A 63 5.85 2.02 -9.16
N SER A 64 5.26 2.79 -8.25
CA SER A 64 5.79 4.11 -7.89
C SER A 64 7.21 4.00 -7.32
N LYS A 65 8.09 4.94 -7.66
CA LYS A 65 9.47 5.00 -7.12
C LYS A 65 9.50 5.07 -5.59
N GLN A 66 8.51 5.74 -5.02
CA GLN A 66 8.27 5.82 -3.59
C GLN A 66 6.88 5.27 -3.30
N PRO A 67 6.73 4.39 -2.31
CA PRO A 67 5.40 4.00 -1.86
C PRO A 67 4.63 5.24 -1.39
N ILE A 68 3.37 5.34 -1.80
CA ILE A 68 2.49 6.48 -1.46
C ILE A 68 1.40 5.98 -0.53
N VAL A 69 1.26 6.65 0.60
CA VAL A 69 0.27 6.29 1.61
C VAL A 69 -0.52 7.51 2.06
N THR A 70 -1.74 7.27 2.48
CA THR A 70 -2.58 8.26 3.15
C THR A 70 -2.72 7.92 4.63
N VAL A 71 -2.68 8.95 5.46
CA VAL A 71 -2.89 8.88 6.91
C VAL A 71 -3.91 9.91 7.36
N LYS A 72 -4.48 9.71 8.55
CA LYS A 72 -5.36 10.71 9.18
C LYS A 72 -4.59 11.96 9.54
N ARG A 73 -5.23 13.12 9.46
CA ARG A 73 -4.67 14.37 9.96
C ARG A 73 -4.28 14.24 11.44
N GLY A 74 -3.09 14.74 11.79
CA GLY A 74 -2.53 14.60 13.14
C GLY A 74 -1.70 13.34 13.37
N TYR A 75 -1.64 12.40 12.41
CA TYR A 75 -0.73 11.27 12.50
C TYR A 75 0.73 11.73 12.35
N ASN A 76 1.61 11.29 13.26
CA ASN A 76 3.04 11.60 13.14
C ASN A 76 3.69 10.71 12.06
N ALA A 77 3.84 11.26 10.87
CA ALA A 77 4.39 10.59 9.70
C ALA A 77 5.92 10.78 9.52
N SER A 78 6.62 11.34 10.48
CA SER A 78 8.05 11.68 10.34
C SER A 78 8.92 10.47 10.01
N HIS A 79 8.61 9.31 10.58
CA HIS A 79 9.32 8.06 10.31
C HIS A 79 9.04 7.52 8.90
N LEU A 80 7.81 7.66 8.38
CA LEU A 80 7.47 7.26 7.01
C LEU A 80 8.26 8.06 5.98
N LYS A 81 8.37 9.38 6.19
CA LYS A 81 9.16 10.27 5.32
C LYS A 81 10.65 9.92 5.35
N LYS A 82 11.20 9.55 6.52
CA LYS A 82 12.59 9.06 6.64
C LYS A 82 12.81 7.76 5.89
N ASP A 83 11.80 6.88 5.82
CA ASP A 83 11.84 5.62 5.08
C ASP A 83 11.54 5.80 3.58
N ASN A 84 11.60 7.05 3.08
CA ASN A 84 11.33 7.41 1.68
C ASN A 84 9.92 6.97 1.21
N ILE A 85 8.92 7.23 2.06
CA ILE A 85 7.50 7.00 1.77
C ILE A 85 6.82 8.36 1.61
N GLU A 86 6.11 8.55 0.53
CA GLU A 86 5.29 9.75 0.31
C GLU A 86 4.01 9.66 1.14
N VAL A 87 3.66 10.75 1.81
CA VAL A 87 2.54 10.76 2.76
C VAL A 87 1.55 11.86 2.44
N HIS A 88 0.32 11.46 2.14
CA HIS A 88 -0.83 12.34 2.04
C HIS A 88 -1.63 12.31 3.35
N THR A 89 -2.31 13.41 3.66
CA THR A 89 -3.12 13.52 4.87
C THR A 89 -4.53 13.95 4.53
N VAL A 90 -5.50 13.27 5.13
CA VAL A 90 -6.93 13.59 4.98
C VAL A 90 -7.58 13.73 6.34
N VAL A 91 -8.72 14.42 6.40
CA VAL A 91 -9.55 14.49 7.61
C VAL A 91 -10.10 13.10 7.94
N GLU A 92 -10.47 12.91 9.21
CA GLU A 92 -10.87 11.59 9.72
C GLU A 92 -12.06 11.00 8.95
N ASP A 93 -13.07 11.81 8.67
CA ASP A 93 -14.30 11.38 7.99
C ASP A 93 -14.03 10.85 6.57
N TRP A 94 -12.99 11.33 5.92
CA TRP A 94 -12.61 10.91 4.57
C TRP A 94 -11.59 9.75 4.54
N PHE A 95 -10.99 9.45 5.66
CA PHE A 95 -9.93 8.44 5.71
C PHE A 95 -10.43 7.03 5.46
N GLU A 96 -11.61 6.70 5.98
CA GLU A 96 -12.19 5.36 5.82
C GLU A 96 -12.94 5.17 4.50
N ILE A 97 -13.30 6.29 3.81
CA ILE A 97 -14.03 6.23 2.54
C ILE A 97 -13.18 5.56 1.47
N GLY A 98 -13.70 4.51 0.85
CA GLY A 98 -13.02 3.76 -0.21
C GLY A 98 -11.90 2.83 0.29
N THR A 99 -11.77 2.61 1.61
CA THR A 99 -10.78 1.66 2.12
C THR A 99 -11.17 0.22 1.80
N THR A 100 -10.23 -0.52 1.24
CA THR A 100 -10.34 -1.95 0.90
C THR A 100 -8.99 -2.65 1.10
N THR A 101 -8.85 -3.84 0.58
CA THR A 101 -7.60 -4.60 0.56
C THR A 101 -7.22 -4.99 -0.87
N ALA A 102 -5.94 -5.10 -1.12
CA ALA A 102 -5.40 -5.67 -2.36
C ALA A 102 -4.24 -6.62 -2.04
N GLU A 103 -3.97 -7.50 -2.97
CA GLU A 103 -2.85 -8.45 -2.90
C GLU A 103 -1.62 -7.82 -3.55
N THR A 104 -0.47 -7.92 -2.90
CA THR A 104 0.81 -7.54 -3.49
C THR A 104 1.27 -8.58 -4.50
N SER A 105 2.28 -8.26 -5.31
CA SER A 105 2.89 -9.23 -6.24
C SER A 105 3.51 -10.46 -5.56
N PHE A 106 3.64 -10.44 -4.23
CA PHE A 106 4.12 -11.56 -3.41
C PHE A 106 2.99 -12.34 -2.71
N GLY A 107 1.71 -12.04 -2.98
CA GLY A 107 0.57 -12.73 -2.39
C GLY A 107 0.16 -12.24 -1.00
N ASN A 108 0.74 -11.14 -0.50
CA ASN A 108 0.37 -10.60 0.81
C ASN A 108 -0.75 -9.56 0.71
N ILE A 109 -1.63 -9.55 1.68
CA ILE A 109 -2.76 -8.61 1.72
C ILE A 109 -2.35 -7.31 2.40
N VAL A 110 -2.61 -6.19 1.74
CA VAL A 110 -2.36 -4.84 2.25
C VAL A 110 -3.62 -3.98 2.17
N ARG A 111 -3.69 -2.97 3.03
CA ARG A 111 -4.79 -2.01 3.07
C ARG A 111 -4.56 -0.92 2.03
N VAL A 112 -5.54 -0.69 1.18
CA VAL A 112 -5.44 0.20 0.02
C VAL A 112 -6.77 0.93 -0.19
N TYR A 113 -6.77 2.08 -0.85
CA TYR A 113 -8.00 2.67 -1.37
C TYR A 113 -8.47 1.92 -2.61
N ASP A 114 -9.79 1.81 -2.79
CA ASP A 114 -10.38 1.20 -3.96
C ASP A 114 -10.13 2.01 -5.25
N LYS A 115 -10.47 1.42 -6.38
CA LYS A 115 -10.22 2.01 -7.71
C LYS A 115 -10.88 3.37 -7.87
N GLU A 116 -12.12 3.52 -7.44
CA GLU A 116 -12.91 4.74 -7.56
C GLU A 116 -12.28 5.87 -6.75
N ARG A 117 -11.90 5.58 -5.51
CA ARG A 117 -11.21 6.54 -4.67
C ARG A 117 -9.85 6.94 -5.26
N CYS A 118 -9.10 5.98 -5.79
CA CYS A 118 -7.82 6.26 -6.45
C CYS A 118 -8.00 7.19 -7.65
N ILE A 119 -9.02 6.97 -8.48
CA ILE A 119 -9.34 7.85 -9.61
C ILE A 119 -9.67 9.27 -9.14
N CYS A 120 -10.48 9.42 -8.07
CA CYS A 120 -10.76 10.73 -7.48
C CYS A 120 -9.50 11.43 -6.97
N ASP A 121 -8.62 10.70 -6.28
CA ASP A 121 -7.40 11.26 -5.72
C ASP A 121 -6.43 11.73 -6.82
N ILE A 122 -6.23 10.95 -7.90
CA ILE A 122 -5.37 11.37 -9.01
C ILE A 122 -5.98 12.52 -9.83
N LEU A 123 -7.31 12.63 -9.92
CA LEU A 123 -7.97 13.78 -10.54
C LEU A 123 -7.69 15.07 -9.77
N ARG A 124 -7.73 15.03 -8.43
CA ARG A 124 -7.40 16.17 -7.56
C ARG A 124 -5.93 16.58 -7.67
N GLU A 125 -5.03 15.60 -7.86
CA GLU A 125 -3.58 15.81 -7.93
C GLU A 125 -3.02 15.91 -9.38
N LYS A 126 -3.88 15.93 -10.39
CA LYS A 126 -3.52 15.91 -11.84
C LYS A 126 -2.35 16.83 -12.21
N LYS A 127 -2.24 18.01 -11.59
CA LYS A 127 -1.19 18.99 -11.89
C LYS A 127 0.21 18.58 -11.38
N ARG A 128 0.28 17.64 -10.46
CA ARG A 128 1.51 17.19 -9.80
C ARG A 128 1.96 15.81 -10.26
N MET A 129 1.08 15.10 -10.95
CA MET A 129 1.29 13.74 -11.39
C MET A 129 1.91 13.69 -12.79
N ASP A 130 2.66 12.65 -13.09
CA ASP A 130 3.11 12.34 -14.45
C ASP A 130 1.90 12.13 -15.36
N ILE A 131 1.85 12.88 -16.46
CA ILE A 131 0.72 12.85 -17.39
C ILE A 131 0.52 11.46 -18.02
N GLN A 132 1.58 10.70 -18.22
CA GLN A 132 1.50 9.34 -18.80
C GLN A 132 0.86 8.38 -17.79
N VAL A 133 1.27 8.44 -16.52
CA VAL A 133 0.67 7.63 -15.44
C VAL A 133 -0.81 7.96 -15.30
N PHE A 134 -1.16 9.25 -15.28
CA PHE A 134 -2.54 9.71 -15.22
C PHE A 134 -3.38 9.15 -16.39
N GLN A 135 -2.91 9.33 -17.63
CA GLN A 135 -3.63 8.85 -18.82
C GLN A 135 -3.79 7.33 -18.83
N THR A 136 -2.74 6.60 -18.45
CA THR A 136 -2.76 5.13 -18.39
C THR A 136 -3.81 4.67 -17.37
N ALA A 137 -3.81 5.24 -16.17
CA ALA A 137 -4.75 4.87 -15.10
C ALA A 137 -6.20 5.18 -15.50
N MET A 138 -6.46 6.37 -16.05
CA MET A 138 -7.79 6.76 -16.53
C MET A 138 -8.30 5.82 -17.63
N ASN A 139 -7.46 5.54 -18.63
CA ASN A 139 -7.81 4.63 -19.70
C ASN A 139 -8.08 3.20 -19.20
N ALA A 140 -7.22 2.69 -18.31
CA ALA A 140 -7.39 1.36 -17.73
C ALA A 140 -8.69 1.26 -16.93
N TYR A 141 -8.98 2.25 -16.07
CA TYR A 141 -10.20 2.29 -15.28
C TYR A 141 -11.47 2.31 -16.15
N PHE A 142 -11.55 3.24 -17.13
CA PHE A 142 -12.75 3.36 -17.96
C PHE A 142 -12.96 2.18 -18.91
N LYS A 143 -11.92 1.46 -19.29
CA LYS A 143 -12.00 0.20 -20.04
C LYS A 143 -12.35 -1.00 -19.15
N SER A 144 -12.14 -0.92 -17.87
CA SER A 144 -12.40 -2.01 -16.92
C SER A 144 -13.88 -2.37 -16.88
N ARG A 145 -14.19 -3.67 -16.78
CA ARG A 145 -15.57 -4.16 -16.67
C ARG A 145 -16.14 -4.03 -15.26
N ASP A 146 -15.28 -3.94 -14.27
CA ASP A 146 -15.60 -3.86 -12.84
C ASP A 146 -15.59 -2.43 -12.28
N LYS A 147 -15.55 -1.42 -13.17
CA LYS A 147 -15.69 -0.02 -12.76
C LYS A 147 -17.09 0.26 -12.20
N ASP A 148 -17.14 1.03 -11.13
CA ASP A 148 -18.38 1.51 -10.51
C ASP A 148 -18.49 3.03 -10.64
N ILE A 149 -19.21 3.47 -11.68
CA ILE A 149 -19.39 4.90 -11.97
C ILE A 149 -20.28 5.58 -10.91
N HIS A 150 -21.25 4.88 -10.32
CA HIS A 150 -22.08 5.44 -9.25
C HIS A 150 -21.22 5.76 -8.03
N LYS A 151 -20.43 4.81 -7.60
CA LYS A 151 -19.48 4.98 -6.50
C LYS A 151 -18.44 6.07 -6.77
N LEU A 152 -17.92 6.14 -8.01
CA LEU A 152 -17.00 7.22 -8.42
C LEU A 152 -17.63 8.61 -8.26
N MET A 153 -18.92 8.75 -8.52
CA MET A 153 -19.63 10.03 -8.41
C MET A 153 -20.00 10.40 -6.96
N GLU A 154 -19.97 9.44 -6.04
CA GLU A 154 -20.19 9.67 -4.61
C GLU A 154 -18.94 10.16 -3.87
N TYR A 155 -17.74 9.95 -4.42
CA TYR A 155 -16.44 10.34 -3.85
C TYR A 155 -15.99 11.72 -4.30
#